data_b9aaea7735f0ac9899564cd18d9fb208
#
_entry.id   b9aaea7735f0ac9899564cd18d9fb208
#
_cell.length_a   1.000
_cell.length_b   1.000
_cell.length_c   1.000
_cell.angle_alpha   90.00
_cell.angle_beta   90.00
_cell.angle_gamma   90.00
#
_symmetry.space_group_name_H-M   'P 1'
#
loop_
_entity.id
_entity.type
_entity.pdbx_description
1 polymer ?
#
loop_
_entity_poly.entity_id
_entity_poly.type
_entity_poly.pdbx_seq_one_letter_code
_entity_poly.pdbx_strand_id
1 'polypeptide(L)'
;PITAVAPPSKAGKGDGKAPTKTCPQCAEIVGISATTCPTCGHQWEVEKEDKPVYLRNDDIMGTKPLELTVTGWHWRKHISRASGNEMLLVRYYEGLTKYVDEYLHVLMDGDMGRRHRKIVADMMAHTFPPDLPLDLDTAAERLNGCRAPSQIKYKREGKYFKVLDRGYQ
;
A
#
# COMPACT_ATOMS: atom_id res chain seq x y z
N PRO A 1 8.52 6.39 -43.59
CA PRO A 1 9.32 6.73 -42.40
C PRO A 1 8.41 7.33 -41.36
N ILE A 2 8.22 6.58 -40.24
CA ILE A 2 7.37 7.00 -39.14
C ILE A 2 8.30 7.68 -38.15
N THR A 3 8.19 9.00 -38.03
CA THR A 3 8.91 9.78 -37.02
C THR A 3 8.24 9.58 -35.67
N ALA A 4 8.97 8.95 -34.74
CA ALA A 4 8.54 8.84 -33.37
C ALA A 4 8.61 10.22 -32.69
N VAL A 5 7.46 10.75 -32.27
CA VAL A 5 7.35 11.96 -31.47
C VAL A 5 7.63 11.61 -30.04
N ALA A 6 8.73 12.13 -29.46
CA ALA A 6 9.05 11.99 -28.05
C ALA A 6 8.02 12.77 -27.20
N PRO A 7 7.62 12.21 -26.01
CA PRO A 7 6.71 12.92 -25.12
C PRO A 7 7.37 14.18 -24.55
N PRO A 8 6.62 15.28 -24.34
CA PRO A 8 7.17 16.52 -23.79
C PRO A 8 7.63 16.28 -22.35
N SER A 9 8.92 16.52 -22.11
CA SER A 9 9.48 16.59 -20.76
C SER A 9 8.86 17.81 -20.05
N LYS A 10 8.14 17.58 -18.97
CA LYS A 10 7.69 18.64 -18.04
C LYS A 10 8.92 19.20 -17.30
N ALA A 11 9.65 20.12 -17.95
CA ALA A 11 10.55 21.01 -17.25
C ALA A 11 9.67 22.06 -16.55
N GLY A 12 9.53 21.96 -15.23
CA GLY A 12 9.00 23.03 -14.41
C GLY A 12 9.92 24.24 -14.55
N LYS A 13 9.50 25.29 -15.26
CA LYS A 13 10.11 26.64 -15.19
C LYS A 13 9.80 27.22 -13.81
N GLY A 14 10.63 26.87 -12.81
CA GLY A 14 10.81 27.73 -11.67
C GLY A 14 11.75 28.86 -12.13
N ASP A 15 11.38 30.14 -11.89
CA ASP A 15 12.28 31.27 -12.07
C ASP A 15 13.53 31.02 -11.26
N GLY A 16 14.63 30.71 -11.96
CA GLY A 16 15.85 30.11 -11.41
C GLY A 16 16.75 31.11 -10.67
N LYS A 17 16.19 31.91 -9.77
CA LYS A 17 17.01 32.61 -8.77
C LYS A 17 17.20 31.69 -7.58
N ALA A 18 18.41 31.11 -7.48
CA ALA A 18 18.79 30.37 -6.29
C ALA A 18 18.57 31.28 -5.04
N PRO A 19 17.99 30.73 -3.96
CA PRO A 19 17.75 31.50 -2.75
C PRO A 19 19.08 32.02 -2.18
N THR A 20 19.14 33.31 -1.84
CA THR A 20 20.32 34.00 -1.33
C THR A 20 20.07 34.58 0.06
N LYS A 21 21.15 34.82 0.81
CA LYS A 21 21.16 35.52 2.10
C LYS A 21 22.18 36.63 2.09
N THR A 22 21.98 37.65 2.91
CA THR A 22 22.89 38.78 3.03
C THR A 22 23.80 38.60 4.25
N CYS A 23 25.10 38.84 4.08
CA CYS A 23 26.05 38.76 5.19
C CYS A 23 25.83 39.93 6.17
N PRO A 24 25.70 39.66 7.50
CA PRO A 24 25.46 40.71 8.49
C PRO A 24 26.68 41.61 8.72
N GLN A 25 27.89 41.15 8.35
CA GLN A 25 29.12 41.95 8.57
C GLN A 25 29.53 42.81 7.38
N CYS A 26 29.34 42.33 6.14
CA CYS A 26 29.81 43.07 4.96
C CYS A 26 28.71 43.34 3.92
N ALA A 27 27.47 42.99 4.21
CA ALA A 27 26.31 43.13 3.34
C ALA A 27 26.41 42.37 1.98
N GLU A 28 27.40 41.52 1.80
CA GLU A 28 27.55 40.68 0.59
C GLU A 28 26.40 39.72 0.45
N ILE A 29 25.91 39.51 -0.79
CA ILE A 29 24.84 38.57 -1.10
C ILE A 29 25.47 37.21 -1.47
N VAL A 30 25.19 36.20 -0.69
CA VAL A 30 25.73 34.86 -0.87
C VAL A 30 24.62 33.82 -1.00
N GLY A 31 24.92 32.66 -1.55
CA GLY A 31 23.94 31.55 -1.60
C GLY A 31 23.50 31.12 -0.20
N ILE A 32 22.22 30.74 -0.04
CA ILE A 32 21.66 30.40 1.28
C ILE A 32 22.40 29.24 1.96
N SER A 33 23.00 28.31 1.19
CA SER A 33 23.78 27.18 1.68
C SER A 33 25.20 27.51 2.11
N ALA A 34 25.70 28.75 1.87
CA ALA A 34 27.06 29.15 2.27
C ALA A 34 27.18 29.16 3.79
N THR A 35 28.14 28.45 4.34
CA THR A 35 28.45 28.40 5.79
C THR A 35 29.44 29.48 6.19
N THR A 36 30.18 30.00 5.22
CA THR A 36 31.19 31.06 5.42
C THR A 36 31.07 32.14 4.33
N CYS A 37 31.13 33.39 4.70
CA CYS A 37 31.13 34.48 3.73
C CYS A 37 32.47 34.53 2.99
N PRO A 38 32.49 34.50 1.64
CA PRO A 38 33.74 34.54 0.88
C PRO A 38 34.47 35.89 0.95
N THR A 39 33.74 36.95 1.28
CA THR A 39 34.28 38.32 1.30
C THR A 39 34.92 38.71 2.63
N CYS A 40 34.27 38.39 3.77
CA CYS A 40 34.74 38.81 5.10
C CYS A 40 35.03 37.63 6.06
N GLY A 41 34.80 36.37 5.65
CA GLY A 41 35.07 35.24 6.49
C GLY A 41 34.04 34.99 7.61
N HIS A 42 32.94 35.79 7.67
CA HIS A 42 31.88 35.57 8.66
C HIS A 42 31.30 34.15 8.52
N GLN A 43 31.26 33.43 9.64
CA GLN A 43 30.65 32.06 9.70
C GLN A 43 29.25 32.20 10.26
N TRP A 44 28.29 31.58 9.58
CA TRP A 44 26.94 31.41 10.12
C TRP A 44 26.90 30.19 11.02
N GLU A 45 26.41 30.36 12.23
CA GLU A 45 26.12 29.26 13.10
C GLU A 45 24.98 28.44 12.50
N VAL A 46 25.29 27.23 12.06
CA VAL A 46 24.27 26.27 11.66
C VAL A 46 23.80 25.60 12.95
N GLU A 47 22.69 26.08 13.51
CA GLU A 47 21.97 25.32 14.53
C GLU A 47 21.60 23.98 13.91
N LYS A 48 22.37 22.93 14.26
CA LYS A 48 21.94 21.57 14.02
C LYS A 48 20.82 21.32 15.04
N GLU A 49 19.59 21.61 14.64
CA GLU A 49 18.47 21.02 15.36
C GLU A 49 18.64 19.50 15.24
N ASP A 50 19.16 18.88 16.27
CA ASP A 50 19.06 17.44 16.49
C ASP A 50 17.57 17.12 16.74
N LYS A 51 16.78 17.24 15.69
CA LYS A 51 15.44 16.65 15.72
C LYS A 51 15.65 15.18 15.94
N PRO A 52 15.18 14.63 17.07
CA PRO A 52 15.30 13.20 17.29
C PRO A 52 14.64 12.54 16.09
N VAL A 53 15.45 11.87 15.29
CA VAL A 53 14.95 10.99 14.22
C VAL A 53 14.25 9.88 14.98
N TYR A 54 12.94 10.04 15.19
CA TYR A 54 12.10 8.92 15.60
C TYR A 54 12.15 7.92 14.44
N LEU A 55 13.11 7.02 14.53
CA LEU A 55 13.06 5.78 13.76
C LEU A 55 11.77 5.10 14.21
N ARG A 56 10.70 5.34 13.45
CA ARG A 56 9.52 4.51 13.59
C ARG A 56 10.01 3.08 13.40
N ASN A 57 9.83 2.26 14.44
CA ASN A 57 10.02 0.81 14.35
C ASN A 57 8.94 0.16 13.44
N ASP A 58 8.41 0.93 12.54
CA ASP A 58 7.55 0.43 11.49
C ASP A 58 8.41 -0.45 10.60
N ASP A 59 8.03 -1.70 10.46
CA ASP A 59 8.68 -2.63 9.55
C ASP A 59 8.54 -2.10 8.11
N ILE A 60 9.52 -1.27 7.70
CA ILE A 60 9.56 -0.60 6.40
C ILE A 60 9.50 -1.63 5.25
N MET A 61 9.94 -2.84 5.51
CA MET A 61 9.92 -3.95 4.54
C MET A 61 8.62 -4.76 4.58
N GLY A 62 7.73 -4.50 5.56
CA GLY A 62 6.47 -5.25 5.70
C GLY A 62 6.67 -6.75 5.95
N THR A 63 7.81 -7.12 6.55
CA THR A 63 8.21 -8.52 6.74
C THR A 63 7.51 -9.15 7.94
N LYS A 64 7.15 -8.35 8.94
CA LYS A 64 6.44 -8.84 10.14
C LYS A 64 4.95 -8.98 9.86
N PRO A 65 4.34 -10.12 10.22
CA PRO A 65 2.91 -10.28 10.16
C PRO A 65 2.20 -9.28 11.06
N LEU A 66 1.14 -8.68 10.55
CA LEU A 66 0.23 -7.82 11.29
C LEU A 66 -1.03 -8.60 11.64
N GLU A 67 -1.72 -8.18 12.68
CA GLU A 67 -3.00 -8.76 13.08
C GLU A 67 -4.13 -7.74 12.91
N LEU A 68 -5.31 -8.22 12.53
CA LEU A 68 -6.54 -7.45 12.43
C LEU A 68 -7.64 -8.19 13.17
N THR A 69 -8.29 -7.51 14.12
CA THR A 69 -9.52 -8.02 14.73
C THR A 69 -10.67 -7.75 13.77
N VAL A 70 -11.30 -8.81 13.29
CA VAL A 70 -12.34 -8.69 12.27
C VAL A 70 -13.70 -8.44 12.93
N THR A 71 -14.28 -7.28 12.66
CA THR A 71 -15.65 -6.94 13.09
C THR A 71 -16.69 -7.29 12.03
N GLY A 72 -16.26 -7.52 10.79
CA GLY A 72 -17.10 -7.92 9.68
C GLY A 72 -16.29 -8.10 8.41
N TRP A 73 -16.91 -8.67 7.40
CA TRP A 73 -16.33 -8.79 6.08
C TRP A 73 -17.36 -8.53 4.99
N HIS A 74 -16.85 -8.29 3.77
CA HIS A 74 -17.69 -8.15 2.59
C HIS A 74 -17.01 -8.78 1.37
N TRP A 75 -17.71 -9.66 0.68
CA TRP A 75 -17.27 -10.33 -0.52
C TRP A 75 -17.92 -9.73 -1.76
N ARG A 76 -17.15 -9.61 -2.81
CA ARG A 76 -17.66 -9.19 -4.14
C ARG A 76 -16.78 -9.74 -5.26
N LYS A 77 -17.35 -9.85 -6.44
CA LYS A 77 -16.59 -10.03 -7.68
C LYS A 77 -15.75 -8.78 -7.95
N HIS A 78 -14.55 -8.97 -8.41
CA HIS A 78 -13.64 -7.92 -8.84
C HIS A 78 -13.02 -8.27 -10.18
N ILE A 79 -12.92 -7.29 -11.09
CA ILE A 79 -12.27 -7.41 -12.39
C ILE A 79 -11.02 -6.54 -12.38
N SER A 80 -9.86 -7.15 -12.61
CA SER A 80 -8.59 -6.44 -12.69
C SER A 80 -8.56 -5.51 -13.90
N ARG A 81 -8.34 -4.22 -13.68
CA ARG A 81 -8.22 -3.25 -14.78
C ARG A 81 -6.99 -3.48 -15.67
N ALA A 82 -5.95 -4.09 -15.13
CA ALA A 82 -4.69 -4.32 -15.85
C ALA A 82 -4.73 -5.59 -16.72
N SER A 83 -5.34 -6.67 -16.22
CA SER A 83 -5.34 -7.97 -16.89
C SER A 83 -6.70 -8.43 -17.40
N GLY A 84 -7.79 -7.77 -16.99
CA GLY A 84 -9.16 -8.21 -17.28
C GLY A 84 -9.58 -9.46 -16.48
N ASN A 85 -8.71 -10.02 -15.65
CA ASN A 85 -9.01 -11.24 -14.92
C ASN A 85 -10.09 -11.00 -13.85
N GLU A 86 -11.05 -11.92 -13.80
CA GLU A 86 -12.08 -11.96 -12.77
C GLU A 86 -11.56 -12.71 -11.53
N MET A 87 -11.89 -12.20 -10.35
CA MET A 87 -11.48 -12.78 -9.07
C MET A 87 -12.48 -12.44 -7.98
N LEU A 88 -12.42 -13.15 -6.87
CA LEU A 88 -13.13 -12.77 -5.65
C LEU A 88 -12.28 -11.77 -4.86
N LEU A 89 -12.91 -10.72 -4.36
CA LEU A 89 -12.34 -9.77 -3.42
C LEU A 89 -13.08 -9.91 -2.10
N VAL A 90 -12.35 -10.16 -1.02
CA VAL A 90 -12.84 -10.02 0.34
C VAL A 90 -12.23 -8.82 1.00
N ARG A 91 -13.05 -8.03 1.68
CA ARG A 91 -12.64 -6.92 2.53
C ARG A 91 -12.96 -7.25 3.98
N TYR A 92 -11.93 -7.38 4.79
CA TYR A 92 -12.04 -7.57 6.25
C TYR A 92 -12.01 -6.21 6.93
N TYR A 93 -12.94 -5.94 7.83
CA TYR A 93 -13.06 -4.67 8.55
C TYR A 93 -12.65 -4.81 10.01
N GLU A 94 -11.94 -3.80 10.52
CA GLU A 94 -11.77 -3.53 11.94
C GLU A 94 -12.39 -2.17 12.24
N GLY A 95 -13.62 -2.18 12.77
CA GLY A 95 -14.41 -0.96 12.93
C GLY A 95 -14.79 -0.31 11.60
N LEU A 96 -14.82 1.04 11.57
CA LEU A 96 -15.29 1.79 10.40
C LEU A 96 -14.19 2.26 9.46
N THR A 97 -12.94 2.32 9.92
CA THR A 97 -11.86 3.01 9.18
C THR A 97 -10.73 2.11 8.72
N LYS A 98 -10.51 0.97 9.40
CA LYS A 98 -9.42 0.07 9.06
C LYS A 98 -9.93 -1.16 8.33
N TYR A 99 -9.30 -1.51 7.23
CA TYR A 99 -9.65 -2.68 6.44
C TYR A 99 -8.44 -3.30 5.75
N VAL A 100 -8.59 -4.57 5.41
CA VAL A 100 -7.62 -5.35 4.62
C VAL A 100 -8.37 -5.99 3.45
N ASP A 101 -7.88 -5.75 2.24
CA ASP A 101 -8.40 -6.34 1.00
C ASP A 101 -7.54 -7.54 0.59
N GLU A 102 -8.18 -8.67 0.33
CA GLU A 102 -7.54 -9.87 -0.20
C GLU A 102 -8.18 -10.28 -1.52
N TYR A 103 -7.34 -10.55 -2.53
CA TYR A 103 -7.75 -10.93 -3.88
C TYR A 103 -7.52 -12.42 -4.11
N LEU A 104 -8.57 -13.16 -4.42
CA LEU A 104 -8.54 -14.61 -4.60
C LEU A 104 -8.84 -14.99 -6.06
N HIS A 105 -7.82 -15.44 -6.77
CA HIS A 105 -7.89 -15.84 -8.18
C HIS A 105 -8.43 -17.26 -8.34
N VAL A 106 -9.69 -17.50 -8.00
CA VAL A 106 -10.29 -18.85 -7.97
C VAL A 106 -10.51 -19.44 -9.37
N LEU A 107 -10.64 -18.60 -10.40
CA LEU A 107 -10.78 -19.04 -11.80
C LEU A 107 -9.44 -19.32 -12.49
N MET A 108 -8.33 -18.97 -11.85
CA MET A 108 -7.00 -19.19 -12.42
C MET A 108 -6.63 -20.66 -12.42
N ASP A 109 -5.97 -21.12 -13.49
CA ASP A 109 -5.35 -22.44 -13.54
C ASP A 109 -4.05 -22.50 -12.74
N GLY A 110 -3.60 -23.73 -12.43
CA GLY A 110 -2.35 -23.97 -11.72
C GLY A 110 -2.46 -23.86 -10.19
N ASP A 111 -1.30 -23.77 -9.54
CA ASP A 111 -1.18 -23.86 -8.08
C ASP A 111 -1.85 -22.69 -7.34
N MET A 112 -1.80 -21.51 -7.90
CA MET A 112 -2.40 -20.34 -7.29
C MET A 112 -3.93 -20.48 -7.24
N GLY A 113 -4.56 -20.82 -8.35
CA GLY A 113 -6.01 -21.04 -8.39
C GLY A 113 -6.44 -22.17 -7.46
N ARG A 114 -5.69 -23.29 -7.43
CA ARG A 114 -5.97 -24.40 -6.50
C ARG A 114 -5.93 -23.96 -5.04
N ARG A 115 -4.91 -23.19 -4.66
CA ARG A 115 -4.77 -22.67 -3.29
C ARG A 115 -5.94 -21.74 -2.94
N HIS A 116 -6.31 -20.83 -3.84
CA HIS A 116 -7.39 -19.88 -3.61
C HIS A 116 -8.75 -20.57 -3.55
N ARG A 117 -9.01 -21.56 -4.40
CA ARG A 117 -10.23 -22.41 -4.30
C ARG A 117 -10.30 -23.14 -2.98
N LYS A 118 -9.18 -23.72 -2.51
CA LYS A 118 -9.13 -24.36 -1.20
C LYS A 118 -9.45 -23.38 -0.07
N ILE A 119 -8.88 -22.19 -0.07
CA ILE A 119 -9.15 -21.15 0.93
C ILE A 119 -10.66 -20.84 0.98
N VAL A 120 -11.28 -20.64 -0.20
CA VAL A 120 -12.72 -20.34 -0.27
C VAL A 120 -13.56 -21.54 0.17
N ALA A 121 -13.20 -22.75 -0.22
CA ALA A 121 -13.87 -23.97 0.23
C ALA A 121 -13.79 -24.16 1.75
N ASP A 122 -12.61 -23.93 2.35
CA ASP A 122 -12.42 -24.01 3.81
C ASP A 122 -13.30 -22.97 4.55
N MET A 123 -13.44 -21.76 4.01
CA MET A 123 -14.33 -20.74 4.58
C MET A 123 -15.81 -21.14 4.48
N MET A 124 -16.22 -21.73 3.37
CA MET A 124 -17.59 -22.23 3.20
C MET A 124 -17.88 -23.46 4.07
N ALA A 125 -16.89 -24.34 4.30
CA ALA A 125 -17.05 -25.56 5.08
C ALA A 125 -17.44 -25.30 6.55
N HIS A 126 -17.15 -24.12 7.08
CA HIS A 126 -17.62 -23.71 8.41
C HIS A 126 -19.12 -23.42 8.47
N THR A 127 -19.78 -23.27 7.33
CA THR A 127 -21.19 -22.86 7.27
C THR A 127 -21.99 -23.58 6.18
N PHE A 128 -21.38 -24.02 5.06
CA PHE A 128 -22.05 -24.62 3.91
C PHE A 128 -21.22 -25.75 3.28
N PRO A 129 -21.85 -26.68 2.54
CA PRO A 129 -21.13 -27.70 1.79
C PRO A 129 -20.19 -27.09 0.73
N PRO A 130 -19.09 -27.78 0.36
CA PRO A 130 -17.93 -27.21 -0.35
C PRO A 130 -18.13 -26.98 -1.85
N ASP A 131 -19.37 -27.04 -2.37
CA ASP A 131 -19.63 -26.80 -3.79
C ASP A 131 -19.48 -25.30 -4.12
N LEU A 132 -18.32 -24.94 -4.67
CA LEU A 132 -18.10 -23.58 -5.18
C LEU A 132 -19.01 -23.38 -6.42
N PRO A 133 -19.92 -22.42 -6.40
CA PRO A 133 -20.65 -22.05 -7.63
C PRO A 133 -19.65 -21.56 -8.67
N LEU A 134 -19.87 -21.93 -9.94
CA LEU A 134 -19.03 -21.49 -11.07
C LEU A 134 -19.09 -19.98 -11.32
N ASP A 135 -20.16 -19.33 -10.86
CA ASP A 135 -20.35 -17.90 -10.95
C ASP A 135 -19.82 -17.18 -9.71
N LEU A 136 -18.95 -16.17 -9.93
CA LEU A 136 -18.31 -15.42 -8.84
C LEU A 136 -19.29 -14.55 -8.07
N ASP A 137 -20.35 -14.04 -8.68
CA ASP A 137 -21.34 -13.21 -8.01
C ASP A 137 -22.13 -14.07 -7.02
N THR A 138 -22.61 -15.24 -7.46
CA THR A 138 -23.26 -16.23 -6.58
C THR A 138 -22.33 -16.72 -5.47
N ALA A 139 -21.04 -16.91 -5.78
CA ALA A 139 -20.05 -17.31 -4.77
C ALA A 139 -19.87 -16.21 -3.71
N ALA A 140 -19.79 -14.96 -4.13
CA ALA A 140 -19.67 -13.82 -3.23
C ALA A 140 -20.89 -13.66 -2.32
N GLU A 141 -22.10 -13.82 -2.86
CA GLU A 141 -23.34 -13.78 -2.08
C GLU A 141 -23.37 -14.86 -1.00
N ARG A 142 -23.01 -16.12 -1.34
CA ARG A 142 -22.94 -17.21 -0.36
C ARG A 142 -21.89 -16.93 0.71
N LEU A 143 -20.70 -16.45 0.32
CA LEU A 143 -19.63 -16.12 1.26
C LEU A 143 -20.01 -14.97 2.21
N ASN A 144 -20.80 -14.00 1.75
CA ASN A 144 -21.36 -12.95 2.60
C ASN A 144 -22.30 -13.50 3.68
N GLY A 145 -22.95 -14.65 3.43
CA GLY A 145 -23.77 -15.36 4.42
C GLY A 145 -22.94 -16.25 5.37
N CYS A 146 -21.66 -16.47 5.12
CA CYS A 146 -20.81 -17.28 5.98
C CYS A 146 -20.34 -16.50 7.21
N ARG A 147 -19.89 -17.24 8.23
CA ARG A 147 -19.32 -16.66 9.43
C ARG A 147 -17.93 -16.05 9.12
N ALA A 148 -17.75 -14.77 9.44
CA ALA A 148 -16.45 -14.12 9.34
C ALA A 148 -15.47 -14.69 10.38
N PRO A 149 -14.15 -14.76 10.07
CA PRO A 149 -13.15 -15.03 11.09
C PRO A 149 -13.16 -13.91 12.13
N SER A 150 -12.79 -14.22 13.37
CA SER A 150 -12.67 -13.22 14.44
C SER A 150 -11.38 -12.42 14.36
N GLN A 151 -10.35 -13.01 13.76
CA GLN A 151 -9.02 -12.41 13.60
C GLN A 151 -8.36 -12.91 12.32
N ILE A 152 -7.58 -12.03 11.67
CA ILE A 152 -6.68 -12.43 10.57
C ILE A 152 -5.26 -11.99 10.87
N LYS A 153 -4.29 -12.82 10.43
CA LYS A 153 -2.87 -12.44 10.32
C LYS A 153 -2.55 -12.17 8.87
N TYR A 154 -1.95 -11.03 8.60
CA TYR A 154 -1.65 -10.60 7.24
C TYR A 154 -0.30 -9.92 7.16
N LYS A 155 0.26 -9.84 5.96
CA LYS A 155 1.44 -9.03 5.67
C LYS A 155 1.21 -8.18 4.43
N ARG A 156 1.96 -7.11 4.33
CA ARG A 156 1.96 -6.27 3.13
C ARG A 156 2.97 -6.81 2.10
N GLU A 157 2.53 -7.04 0.88
CA GLU A 157 3.38 -7.38 -0.26
C GLU A 157 3.23 -6.28 -1.33
N GLY A 158 4.12 -5.29 -1.29
CA GLY A 158 4.04 -4.10 -2.13
C GLY A 158 2.78 -3.27 -1.85
N LYS A 159 1.87 -3.17 -2.84
CA LYS A 159 0.59 -2.46 -2.70
C LYS A 159 -0.59 -3.37 -2.29
N TYR A 160 -0.38 -4.67 -2.16
CA TYR A 160 -1.39 -5.65 -1.79
C TYR A 160 -1.16 -6.20 -0.40
N PHE A 161 -2.19 -6.81 0.16
CA PHE A 161 -2.10 -7.57 1.40
C PHE A 161 -2.24 -9.06 1.11
N LYS A 162 -1.50 -9.85 1.85
CA LYS A 162 -1.59 -11.31 1.83
C LYS A 162 -2.01 -11.79 3.21
N VAL A 163 -3.16 -12.43 3.29
CA VAL A 163 -3.64 -13.07 4.51
C VAL A 163 -2.90 -14.38 4.69
N LEU A 164 -2.30 -14.58 5.86
CA LEU A 164 -1.50 -15.73 6.22
C LEU A 164 -2.29 -16.75 7.02
N ASP A 165 -3.18 -16.27 7.89
CA ASP A 165 -3.96 -17.10 8.79
C ASP A 165 -5.30 -16.45 9.12
N ARG A 166 -6.30 -17.28 9.49
CA ARG A 166 -7.67 -16.88 9.86
C ARG A 166 -8.09 -17.63 11.10
N GLY A 167 -8.30 -16.90 12.20
CA GLY A 167 -8.79 -17.43 13.45
C GLY A 167 -10.31 -17.38 13.52
N TYR A 168 -10.96 -18.51 13.81
CA TYR A 168 -12.39 -18.60 14.11
C TYR A 168 -12.54 -18.92 15.59
N GLN A 169 -13.37 -18.16 16.30
CA GLN A 169 -13.73 -18.40 17.70
C GLN A 169 -15.18 -18.87 17.80
#